data_fd9f376de88cdc2c40a5c25a69db5580
#
_entry.id   fd9f376de88cdc2c40a5c25a69db5580
#
_cell.length_a   1.000
_cell.length_b   1.000
_cell.length_c   1.000
_cell.angle_alpha   90.00
_cell.angle_beta   90.00
_cell.angle_gamma   90.00
#
_symmetry.space_group_name_H-M   'P 1'
#
loop_
_entity.id
_entity.type
_entity.pdbx_description
1 polymer ?
#
loop_
_entity_poly.entity_id
_entity_poly.type
_entity_poly.pdbx_seq_one_letter_code
_entity_poly.pdbx_strand_id
1 'polypeptide(L)'
;MESQSEELMQKLCEAFKEASNNGKLHVDLDEFHKQYSELDPNATLEVLKKEVLKGTIEIDNKQIRPTPMGIERCKLDKSKYI
;
A
#
# COMPACT_ATOMS: atom_id res chain seq x y z
N MET A 1 6.82 -18.26 -2.46
CA MET A 1 5.40 -18.42 -2.58
C MET A 1 4.71 -17.07 -2.62
N GLU A 2 3.84 -16.91 -3.58
CA GLU A 2 3.29 -15.60 -3.92
C GLU A 2 2.08 -15.20 -3.09
N SER A 3 1.52 -16.13 -2.32
CA SER A 3 0.30 -15.88 -1.56
C SER A 3 0.45 -14.74 -0.53
N GLN A 4 1.61 -14.62 0.13
CA GLN A 4 1.83 -13.56 1.10
C GLN A 4 1.92 -12.20 0.43
N SER A 5 2.55 -12.15 -0.75
CA SER A 5 2.68 -10.91 -1.50
C SER A 5 1.31 -10.41 -1.99
N GLU A 6 0.47 -11.33 -2.49
CA GLU A 6 -0.86 -10.97 -2.94
C GLU A 6 -1.74 -10.53 -1.78
N GLU A 7 -1.68 -11.25 -0.66
CA GLU A 7 -2.44 -10.89 0.53
C GLU A 7 -2.06 -9.51 1.05
N LEU A 8 -0.75 -9.23 1.10
CA LEU A 8 -0.27 -7.94 1.54
C LEU A 8 -0.74 -6.82 0.61
N MET A 9 -0.65 -7.03 -0.70
CA MET A 9 -1.12 -6.04 -1.66
C MET A 9 -2.61 -5.81 -1.55
N GLN A 10 -3.38 -6.86 -1.30
CA GLN A 10 -4.82 -6.72 -1.10
C GLN A 10 -5.13 -5.86 0.12
N LYS A 11 -4.42 -6.11 1.22
CA LYS A 11 -4.57 -5.30 2.44
C LYS A 11 -4.12 -3.86 2.22
N LEU A 12 -3.06 -3.66 1.46
CA LEU A 12 -2.58 -2.33 1.13
C LEU A 12 -3.61 -1.58 0.27
N CYS A 13 -4.23 -2.25 -0.70
CA CYS A 13 -5.29 -1.65 -1.50
C CYS A 13 -6.47 -1.23 -0.62
N GLU A 14 -6.85 -2.05 0.34
CA GLU A 14 -7.90 -1.70 1.28
C GLU A 14 -7.51 -0.49 2.13
N ALA A 15 -6.26 -0.44 2.57
CA ALA A 15 -5.75 0.69 3.34
C ALA A 15 -5.79 1.99 2.53
N PHE A 16 -5.44 1.92 1.24
CA PHE A 16 -5.53 3.09 0.36
C PHE A 16 -6.97 3.57 0.20
N LYS A 17 -7.92 2.63 0.02
CA LYS A 17 -9.33 2.99 -0.10
C LYS A 17 -9.83 3.68 1.16
N GLU A 18 -9.50 3.14 2.32
CA GLU A 18 -9.89 3.73 3.58
C GLU A 18 -9.27 5.10 3.78
N ALA A 19 -7.99 5.24 3.46
CA ALA A 19 -7.30 6.53 3.56
C ALA A 19 -7.95 7.57 2.66
N SER A 20 -8.28 7.21 1.41
CA SER A 20 -8.90 8.15 0.49
C SER A 20 -10.30 8.56 0.94
N ASN A 21 -11.03 7.66 1.59
CA ASN A 21 -12.33 7.99 2.17
C ASN A 21 -12.21 9.00 3.31
N ASN A 22 -11.04 9.03 3.96
CA ASN A 22 -10.75 10.00 5.03
C ASN A 22 -10.01 11.23 4.51
N GLY A 23 -9.93 11.41 3.21
CA GLY A 23 -9.28 12.56 2.60
C GLY A 23 -7.77 12.50 2.59
N LYS A 24 -7.18 11.33 2.81
CA LYS A 24 -5.73 11.13 2.79
C LYS A 24 -5.32 10.43 1.52
N LEU A 25 -4.18 10.82 0.96
CA LEU A 25 -3.65 10.25 -0.27
C LEU A 25 -2.47 9.31 -0.03
N HIS A 26 -2.24 8.96 1.23
CA HIS A 26 -1.14 8.08 1.59
C HIS A 26 -1.53 7.21 2.78
N VAL A 27 -0.78 6.12 2.97
CA VAL A 27 -0.91 5.23 4.11
C VAL A 27 0.35 5.35 4.93
N ASP A 28 0.21 5.58 6.24
CA ASP A 28 1.35 5.64 7.15
C ASP A 28 1.88 4.22 7.36
N LEU A 29 3.18 4.03 7.15
CA LEU A 29 3.81 2.72 7.28
C LEU A 29 3.65 2.15 8.69
N ASP A 30 3.84 2.98 9.71
CA ASP A 30 3.72 2.52 11.09
C ASP A 30 2.29 2.12 11.43
N GLU A 31 1.31 2.87 10.97
CA GLU A 31 -0.10 2.52 11.16
C GLU A 31 -0.46 1.25 10.40
N PHE A 32 0.09 1.07 9.21
CA PHE A 32 -0.13 -0.15 8.44
C PHE A 32 0.40 -1.36 9.19
N HIS A 33 1.59 -1.27 9.78
CA HIS A 33 2.15 -2.34 10.59
C HIS A 33 1.29 -2.64 11.82
N LYS A 34 0.77 -1.60 12.48
CA LYS A 34 -0.08 -1.78 13.64
C LYS A 34 -1.40 -2.47 13.28
N GLN A 35 -1.99 -2.06 12.17
CA GLN A 35 -3.27 -2.59 11.72
C GLN A 35 -3.16 -4.05 11.30
N TYR A 36 -2.02 -4.43 10.77
CA TYR A 36 -1.75 -5.79 10.31
C TYR A 36 -0.60 -6.40 11.08
N SER A 37 -0.69 -6.36 12.41
CA SER A 37 0.37 -6.81 13.31
C SER A 37 0.65 -8.32 13.21
N GLU A 38 -0.28 -9.08 12.63
CA GLU A 38 -0.08 -10.50 12.37
C GLU A 38 0.93 -10.78 11.26
N LEU A 39 1.27 -9.77 10.45
CA LEU A 39 2.26 -9.91 9.42
C LEU A 39 3.66 -9.63 9.98
N ASP A 40 4.65 -10.41 9.56
CA ASP A 40 6.03 -10.17 9.94
C ASP A 40 6.49 -8.82 9.37
N PRO A 41 6.96 -7.87 10.22
CA PRO A 41 7.40 -6.56 9.72
C PRO A 41 8.50 -6.65 8.67
N ASN A 42 9.44 -7.58 8.82
CA ASN A 42 10.52 -7.74 7.85
C ASN A 42 10.00 -8.25 6.50
N ALA A 43 9.10 -9.23 6.53
CA ALA A 43 8.48 -9.74 5.31
C ALA A 43 7.64 -8.66 4.64
N THR A 44 6.93 -7.87 5.43
CA THR A 44 6.13 -6.75 4.92
C THR A 44 7.00 -5.75 4.18
N LEU A 45 8.13 -5.36 4.79
CA LEU A 45 9.04 -4.40 4.17
C LEU A 45 9.63 -4.94 2.87
N GLU A 46 9.96 -6.23 2.81
CA GLU A 46 10.49 -6.84 1.60
C GLU A 46 9.46 -6.80 0.46
N VAL A 47 8.21 -7.11 0.76
CA VAL A 47 7.15 -7.07 -0.25
C VAL A 47 6.92 -5.64 -0.72
N LEU A 48 6.91 -4.69 0.21
CA LEU A 48 6.75 -3.27 -0.15
C LEU A 48 7.89 -2.80 -1.04
N LYS A 49 9.12 -3.18 -0.75
CA LYS A 49 10.27 -2.84 -1.59
C LYS A 49 10.12 -3.41 -3.00
N LYS A 50 9.65 -4.64 -3.12
CA LYS A 50 9.42 -5.25 -4.43
C LYS A 50 8.34 -4.48 -5.20
N GLU A 51 7.29 -4.04 -4.53
CA GLU A 51 6.24 -3.28 -5.18
C GLU A 51 6.72 -1.90 -5.61
N VAL A 52 7.62 -1.28 -4.84
CA VAL A 52 8.27 -0.03 -5.27
C VAL A 52 9.05 -0.26 -6.56
N LEU A 53 9.79 -1.36 -6.64
CA LEU A 53 10.56 -1.70 -7.85
C LEU A 53 9.66 -1.97 -9.04
N LYS A 54 8.48 -2.54 -8.81
CA LYS A 54 7.49 -2.76 -9.88
C LYS A 54 6.81 -1.47 -10.31
N GLY A 55 6.92 -0.41 -9.53
CA GLY A 55 6.32 0.88 -9.85
C GLY A 55 4.86 1.01 -9.45
N THR A 56 4.36 0.14 -8.56
CA THR A 56 2.96 0.21 -8.11
C THR A 56 2.77 1.15 -6.94
N ILE A 57 3.82 1.36 -6.13
CA ILE A 57 3.76 2.25 -4.98
C ILE A 57 5.05 3.06 -4.87
N GLU A 58 4.99 4.13 -4.09
CA GLU A 58 6.14 4.91 -3.69
C GLU A 58 6.15 5.01 -2.18
N ILE A 59 7.34 4.96 -1.58
CA ILE A 59 7.51 5.12 -0.13
C ILE A 59 8.47 6.27 0.11
N ASP A 60 8.03 7.25 0.89
CA ASP A 60 8.82 8.41 1.26
C ASP A 60 8.46 8.84 2.67
N ASN A 61 9.47 8.97 3.54
CA ASN A 61 9.27 9.36 4.94
C ASN A 61 8.20 8.52 5.64
N LYS A 62 8.25 7.21 5.46
CA LYS A 62 7.29 6.26 6.03
C LYS A 62 5.86 6.47 5.55
N GLN A 63 5.68 7.16 4.44
CA GLN A 63 4.39 7.32 3.79
C GLN A 63 4.35 6.48 2.53
N ILE A 64 3.35 5.64 2.41
CA ILE A 64 3.15 4.78 1.24
C ILE A 64 2.10 5.45 0.36
N ARG A 65 2.46 5.69 -0.90
CA ARG A 65 1.56 6.32 -1.87
C ARG A 65 1.40 5.41 -3.08
N PRO A 66 0.20 5.33 -3.65
CA PRO A 66 0.03 4.58 -4.89
C PRO A 66 0.54 5.40 -6.08
N THR A 67 1.20 4.73 -7.01
CA THR A 67 1.52 5.32 -8.32
C THR A 67 0.28 5.19 -9.22
N PRO A 68 0.27 5.81 -10.41
CA PRO A 68 -0.83 5.59 -11.36
C PRO A 68 -1.07 4.10 -11.64
N MET A 69 -0.01 3.31 -11.73
CA MET A 69 -0.15 1.87 -11.91
C MET A 69 -0.80 1.21 -10.70
N GLY A 70 -0.44 1.62 -9.50
CA GLY A 70 -1.05 1.11 -8.27
C GLY A 70 -2.51 1.51 -8.13
N ILE A 71 -2.84 2.72 -8.54
CA ILE A 71 -4.22 3.19 -8.54
C ILE A 71 -5.08 2.28 -9.43
N GLU A 72 -4.59 1.94 -10.61
CA GLU A 72 -5.31 1.04 -11.51
C GLU A 72 -5.39 -0.38 -10.93
N ARG A 73 -4.29 -0.88 -10.38
CA ARG A 73 -4.25 -2.22 -9.82
C ARG A 73 -5.21 -2.38 -8.65
N CYS A 74 -5.31 -1.37 -7.79
CA CYS A 74 -6.20 -1.39 -6.64
C CYS A 74 -7.60 -0.91 -6.97
N LYS A 75 -7.85 -0.46 -8.21
CA LYS A 75 -9.14 0.09 -8.63
C LYS A 75 -9.56 1.27 -7.76
N LEU A 76 -8.60 2.13 -7.47
CA LEU A 76 -8.84 3.33 -6.69
C LEU A 76 -9.45 4.41 -7.57
N ASP A 77 -10.11 5.38 -6.93
CA ASP A 77 -10.70 6.51 -7.63
C ASP A 77 -9.61 7.50 -8.03
N LYS A 78 -9.31 7.56 -9.32
CA LYS A 78 -8.25 8.42 -9.85
C LYS A 78 -8.49 9.89 -9.55
N SER A 79 -9.74 10.30 -9.48
CA SER A 79 -10.07 11.70 -9.25
C SER A 79 -9.61 12.20 -7.89
N LYS A 80 -9.45 11.30 -6.92
CA LYS A 80 -8.98 11.66 -5.58
C LYS A 80 -7.47 11.86 -5.52
N TYR A 81 -6.72 11.43 -6.54
CA TYR A 81 -5.26 11.46 -6.57
C TYR A 81 -4.70 12.47 -7.58
N ILE A 82 -5.53 13.29 -8.13
CA ILE A 82 -5.11 14.33 -9.09
C ILE A 82 -4.83 15.64 -8.36
#